data_9f840ee8b2f404e24df08cca43dc2ef3
#
_entry.id   9f840ee8b2f404e24df08cca43dc2ef3
#
_cell.length_a   1.000
_cell.length_b   1.000
_cell.length_c   1.000
_cell.angle_alpha   90.00
_cell.angle_beta   90.00
_cell.angle_gamma   90.00
#
_symmetry.space_group_name_H-M   'P 1'
#
loop_
_entity.id
_entity.type
_entity.pdbx_description
1 polymer ?
#
loop_
_entity_poly.entity_id
_entity_poly.type
_entity_poly.pdbx_seq_one_letter_code
_entity_poly.pdbx_strand_id
1 'polypeptide(L)'
;HKDIMTATMTSAQRARKVIEDNIFQHTQSLCEALQRDFEKDSSSGYEFVIETGKKYYKVIMETGDGSRSVHCFVDKKTGEVYKAASWRGPAKHVRFDLRLIKDREYLFENADWAGGYLYM
;
A
#
# COMPACT_ATOMS: atom_id res chain seq x y z
N HIS A 1 12.10 31.15 -4.41
CA HIS A 1 10.68 31.08 -4.15
C HIS A 1 10.28 29.67 -3.69
N LYS A 2 10.83 28.64 -4.30
CA LYS A 2 10.61 27.27 -3.83
C LYS A 2 11.18 27.08 -2.43
N ASP A 3 12.33 27.69 -2.16
CA ASP A 3 12.95 27.63 -0.84
C ASP A 3 12.10 28.31 0.20
N ILE A 4 11.46 29.40 -0.15
CA ILE A 4 10.56 30.13 0.73
C ILE A 4 9.34 29.25 1.05
N MET A 5 8.77 28.57 0.05
CA MET A 5 7.64 27.69 0.28
C MET A 5 8.01 26.51 1.18
N THR A 6 9.18 25.94 0.97
CA THR A 6 9.70 24.86 1.82
C THR A 6 9.92 25.36 3.24
N ALA A 7 10.47 26.57 3.36
CA ALA A 7 10.76 27.17 4.66
C ALA A 7 9.48 27.52 5.44
N THR A 8 8.32 27.68 4.77
CA THR A 8 7.07 27.98 5.45
C THR A 8 6.31 26.76 5.93
N MET A 9 6.82 25.56 5.61
CA MET A 9 6.20 24.33 6.09
C MET A 9 6.27 24.26 7.62
N THR A 10 5.14 24.04 8.26
CA THR A 10 5.07 23.95 9.72
C THR A 10 5.67 22.63 10.21
N SER A 11 5.96 22.56 11.53
CA SER A 11 6.42 21.32 12.14
C SER A 11 5.40 20.20 11.98
N ALA A 12 4.11 20.52 12.12
CA ALA A 12 3.04 19.54 11.93
C ALA A 12 3.00 19.03 10.51
N GLN A 13 3.21 19.89 9.52
CA GLN A 13 3.23 19.46 8.11
C GLN A 13 4.43 18.56 7.83
N ARG A 14 5.59 18.89 8.38
CA ARG A 14 6.78 18.05 8.24
C ARG A 14 6.59 16.68 8.89
N ALA A 15 5.99 16.66 10.08
CA ALA A 15 5.71 15.40 10.77
C ALA A 15 4.77 14.52 9.97
N ARG A 16 3.72 15.10 9.40
CA ARG A 16 2.79 14.35 8.55
C ARG A 16 3.48 13.78 7.31
N LYS A 17 4.37 14.58 6.72
CA LYS A 17 5.10 14.11 5.54
C LYS A 17 6.00 12.93 5.88
N VAL A 18 6.67 12.96 7.02
CA VAL A 18 7.51 11.85 7.46
C VAL A 18 6.68 10.59 7.67
N ILE A 19 5.51 10.72 8.29
CA ILE A 19 4.61 9.59 8.51
C ILE A 19 4.14 9.01 7.18
N GLU A 20 3.71 9.86 6.24
CA GLU A 20 3.26 9.41 4.93
C GLU A 20 4.38 8.74 4.15
N ASP A 21 5.60 9.29 4.21
CA ASP A 21 6.73 8.70 3.52
C ASP A 21 7.07 7.31 4.08
N ASN A 22 7.00 7.16 5.40
CA ASN A 22 7.25 5.87 6.05
C ASN A 22 6.18 4.84 5.65
N ILE A 23 4.92 5.25 5.64
CA ILE A 23 3.82 4.39 5.23
C ILE A 23 3.99 4.00 3.76
N PHE A 24 4.41 4.93 2.92
CA PHE A 24 4.66 4.64 1.51
C PHE A 24 5.75 3.56 1.36
N GLN A 25 6.85 3.69 2.11
CA GLN A 25 7.91 2.69 2.08
C GLN A 25 7.43 1.32 2.51
N HIS A 26 6.60 1.26 3.55
CA HIS A 26 6.01 0.00 3.99
C HIS A 26 5.07 -0.57 2.93
N THR A 27 4.34 0.30 2.23
CA THR A 27 3.48 -0.13 1.12
C THR A 27 4.30 -0.69 -0.03
N GLN A 28 5.46 -0.08 -0.31
CA GLN A 28 6.40 -0.63 -1.31
C GLN A 28 6.90 -2.01 -0.91
N SER A 29 7.22 -2.19 0.37
CA SER A 29 7.66 -3.50 0.88
C SER A 29 6.55 -4.54 0.74
N LEU A 30 5.30 -4.14 0.95
CA LEU A 30 4.15 -5.02 0.70
C LEU A 30 4.08 -5.43 -0.77
N CYS A 31 4.24 -4.48 -1.68
CA CYS A 31 4.25 -4.79 -3.11
C CYS A 31 5.36 -5.76 -3.47
N GLU A 32 6.54 -5.60 -2.87
CA GLU A 32 7.66 -6.52 -3.10
C GLU A 32 7.34 -7.93 -2.59
N ALA A 33 6.69 -8.03 -1.43
CA ALA A 33 6.29 -9.31 -0.86
C ALA A 33 5.26 -10.00 -1.77
N LEU A 34 4.30 -9.24 -2.28
CA LEU A 34 3.29 -9.75 -3.21
C LEU A 34 3.93 -10.23 -4.51
N GLN A 35 4.89 -9.46 -5.01
CA GLN A 35 5.60 -9.81 -6.24
C GLN A 35 6.38 -11.10 -6.07
N ARG A 36 7.07 -11.26 -4.93
CA ARG A 36 7.80 -12.49 -4.64
C ARG A 36 6.87 -13.68 -4.54
N ASP A 37 5.73 -13.51 -3.90
CA ASP A 37 4.75 -14.58 -3.77
C ASP A 37 4.22 -15.01 -5.13
N PHE A 38 3.91 -14.04 -5.98
CA PHE A 38 3.44 -14.33 -7.33
C PHE A 38 4.47 -15.13 -8.12
N GLU A 39 5.75 -14.71 -8.03
CA GLU A 39 6.84 -15.31 -8.80
C GLU A 39 7.16 -16.74 -8.38
N LYS A 40 6.75 -17.17 -7.20
CA LYS A 40 6.91 -18.57 -6.80
C LYS A 40 6.09 -19.52 -7.67
N ASP A 41 4.90 -19.07 -8.09
CA ASP A 41 3.96 -19.90 -8.84
C ASP A 41 3.99 -19.59 -10.33
N SER A 42 4.46 -18.41 -10.71
CA SER A 42 4.45 -17.96 -12.10
C SER A 42 5.71 -17.16 -12.41
N SER A 43 6.19 -17.27 -13.62
CA SER A 43 7.47 -16.66 -14.00
C SER A 43 7.37 -15.20 -14.38
N SER A 44 6.20 -14.71 -14.78
CA SER A 44 6.09 -13.34 -15.28
C SER A 44 4.65 -12.94 -15.55
N GLY A 45 4.45 -11.68 -15.84
CA GLY A 45 3.21 -11.17 -16.37
C GLY A 45 2.42 -10.30 -15.43
N TYR A 46 2.64 -10.40 -14.12
CA TYR A 46 1.91 -9.56 -13.15
C TYR A 46 2.89 -8.62 -12.45
N GLU A 47 2.43 -7.42 -12.21
CA GLU A 47 3.18 -6.42 -11.44
C GLU A 47 2.27 -5.79 -10.40
N PHE A 48 2.84 -5.44 -9.26
CA PHE A 48 2.14 -4.72 -8.21
C PHE A 48 2.69 -3.30 -8.14
N VAL A 49 1.81 -2.32 -8.36
CA VAL A 49 2.20 -0.91 -8.41
C VAL A 49 1.34 -0.12 -7.43
N ILE A 50 1.85 1.06 -7.06
CA ILE A 50 1.16 1.95 -6.12
C ILE A 50 0.67 3.18 -6.87
N GLU A 51 -0.60 3.48 -6.72
CA GLU A 51 -1.19 4.71 -7.22
C GLU A 51 -1.55 5.58 -6.02
N THR A 52 -1.05 6.80 -5.98
CA THR A 52 -1.26 7.71 -4.86
C THR A 52 -2.52 8.52 -5.07
N GLY A 53 -3.50 8.35 -4.18
CA GLY A 53 -4.70 9.16 -4.15
C GLY A 53 -4.64 10.19 -3.02
N LYS A 54 -5.73 10.87 -2.78
CA LYS A 54 -5.80 11.87 -1.71
C LYS A 54 -5.70 11.24 -0.33
N LYS A 55 -6.43 10.16 -0.11
CA LYS A 55 -6.53 9.52 1.21
C LYS A 55 -5.76 8.22 1.27
N TYR A 56 -5.69 7.49 0.18
CA TYR A 56 -5.14 6.14 0.17
C TYR A 56 -4.03 5.99 -0.84
N TYR A 57 -3.08 5.09 -0.51
CA TYR A 57 -2.26 4.44 -1.51
C TYR A 57 -3.05 3.23 -2.00
N LYS A 58 -3.22 3.14 -3.29
CA LYS A 58 -3.94 2.04 -3.91
C LYS A 58 -2.90 1.06 -4.45
N VAL A 59 -2.90 -0.16 -3.94
CA VAL A 59 -2.02 -1.22 -4.45
C VAL A 59 -2.77 -1.91 -5.59
N ILE A 60 -2.21 -1.83 -6.78
CA ILE A 60 -2.84 -2.31 -8.01
C ILE A 60 -2.05 -3.48 -8.56
N MET A 61 -2.76 -4.54 -8.92
CA MET A 61 -2.18 -5.66 -9.65
C MET A 61 -2.44 -5.44 -11.14
N GLU A 62 -1.36 -5.35 -11.91
CA GLU A 62 -1.43 -5.22 -13.36
C GLU A 62 -1.07 -6.56 -13.98
N THR A 63 -1.93 -7.06 -14.86
CA THR A 63 -1.68 -8.31 -15.56
C THR A 63 -1.02 -8.04 -16.90
N GLY A 64 -0.41 -9.08 -17.48
CA GLY A 64 0.32 -8.92 -18.74
C GLY A 64 -0.55 -8.55 -19.95
N ASP A 65 -1.86 -8.70 -19.83
CA ASP A 65 -2.79 -8.36 -20.91
C ASP A 65 -3.35 -6.93 -20.78
N GLY A 66 -2.83 -6.14 -19.84
CA GLY A 66 -3.27 -4.77 -19.64
C GLY A 66 -4.41 -4.61 -18.66
N SER A 67 -4.90 -5.67 -18.06
CA SER A 67 -5.95 -5.59 -17.04
C SER A 67 -5.34 -5.10 -15.73
N ARG A 68 -6.14 -4.32 -14.99
CA ARG A 68 -5.72 -3.77 -13.69
C ARG A 68 -6.81 -4.02 -12.67
N SER A 69 -6.42 -4.43 -11.48
CA SER A 69 -7.36 -4.62 -10.37
C SER A 69 -6.74 -4.08 -9.09
N VAL A 70 -7.58 -3.67 -8.15
CA VAL A 70 -7.09 -3.16 -6.88
C VAL A 70 -6.91 -4.34 -5.93
N HIS A 71 -5.68 -4.48 -5.43
CA HIS A 71 -5.37 -5.50 -4.45
C HIS A 71 -5.79 -5.06 -3.05
N CYS A 72 -5.39 -3.85 -2.65
CA CYS A 72 -5.75 -3.31 -1.35
C CYS A 72 -5.60 -1.79 -1.34
N PHE A 73 -6.12 -1.17 -0.27
CA PHE A 73 -5.94 0.25 0.00
C PHE A 73 -5.16 0.42 1.30
N VAL A 74 -4.28 1.41 1.34
CA VAL A 74 -3.52 1.76 2.54
C VAL A 74 -3.79 3.23 2.86
N ASP A 75 -4.27 3.52 4.06
CA ASP A 75 -4.51 4.90 4.49
C ASP A 75 -3.16 5.62 4.63
N LYS A 76 -3.02 6.75 3.96
CA LYS A 76 -1.76 7.50 3.93
C LYS A 76 -1.37 8.08 5.28
N LYS A 77 -2.32 8.32 6.14
CA LYS A 77 -2.08 8.96 7.44
C LYS A 77 -1.94 7.98 8.58
N THR A 78 -2.63 6.85 8.50
CA THR A 78 -2.69 5.90 9.59
C THR A 78 -1.94 4.61 9.33
N GLY A 79 -1.69 4.27 8.07
CA GLY A 79 -1.07 3.00 7.71
C GLY A 79 -2.03 1.81 7.74
N GLU A 80 -3.30 2.07 7.94
CA GLU A 80 -4.31 1.01 7.99
C GLU A 80 -4.53 0.41 6.60
N VAL A 81 -4.52 -0.91 6.53
CA VAL A 81 -4.66 -1.66 5.29
C VAL A 81 -6.08 -2.22 5.22
N TYR A 82 -6.71 -1.99 4.08
CA TYR A 82 -8.08 -2.43 3.81
C TYR A 82 -8.14 -3.28 2.56
N LYS A 83 -8.99 -4.29 2.59
CA LYS A 83 -9.37 -5.02 1.39
C LYS A 83 -10.13 -4.08 0.45
N ALA A 84 -9.98 -4.25 -0.84
CA ALA A 84 -10.73 -3.45 -1.81
C ALA A 84 -12.19 -3.93 -1.88
N ALA A 85 -13.11 -2.97 -1.81
CA ALA A 85 -14.52 -3.24 -2.09
C ALA A 85 -14.78 -3.05 -3.58
N SER A 86 -14.10 -2.07 -4.18
CA SER A 86 -14.22 -1.75 -5.61
C SER A 86 -12.95 -1.01 -6.03
N TRP A 87 -12.88 -0.65 -7.31
CA TRP A 87 -11.79 0.18 -7.82
C TRP A 87 -11.67 1.50 -7.05
N ARG A 88 -12.79 2.03 -6.56
CA ARG A 88 -12.84 3.39 -5.99
C ARG A 88 -12.64 3.45 -4.49
N GLY A 89 -12.82 2.37 -3.78
CA GLY A 89 -12.76 2.46 -2.33
C GLY A 89 -12.59 1.15 -1.61
N PRO A 90 -12.18 1.24 -0.33
CA PRO A 90 -11.95 0.07 0.49
C PRO A 90 -13.23 -0.54 1.06
N ALA A 91 -13.14 -1.82 1.38
CA ALA A 91 -14.16 -2.49 2.19
C ALA A 91 -14.05 -2.01 3.63
N LYS A 92 -15.10 -2.21 4.39
CA LYS A 92 -15.10 -1.86 5.82
C LYS A 92 -14.09 -2.73 6.58
N HIS A 93 -13.69 -2.24 7.71
CA HIS A 93 -12.80 -2.91 8.67
C HIS A 93 -11.35 -2.96 8.24
N VAL A 94 -10.51 -2.45 9.13
CA VAL A 94 -9.06 -2.48 9.00
C VAL A 94 -8.60 -3.93 9.06
N ARG A 95 -7.77 -4.33 8.11
CA ARG A 95 -7.19 -5.68 8.11
C ARG A 95 -5.87 -5.71 8.86
N PHE A 96 -5.01 -4.73 8.61
CA PHE A 96 -3.68 -4.64 9.22
C PHE A 96 -3.33 -3.17 9.39
N ASP A 97 -2.35 -2.88 10.25
CA ASP A 97 -1.85 -1.53 10.45
C ASP A 97 -0.34 -1.55 10.21
N LEU A 98 0.10 -0.91 9.13
CA LEU A 98 1.51 -0.90 8.74
C LEU A 98 2.40 -0.14 9.73
N ARG A 99 1.84 0.64 10.62
CA ARG A 99 2.61 1.32 11.66
C ARG A 99 2.93 0.42 12.84
N LEU A 100 2.28 -0.73 12.94
CA LEU A 100 2.54 -1.69 14.00
C LEU A 100 3.51 -2.76 13.49
N ILE A 101 4.60 -2.94 14.22
CA ILE A 101 5.65 -3.89 13.83
C ILE A 101 5.10 -5.31 13.68
N LYS A 102 4.27 -5.74 14.60
CA LYS A 102 3.67 -7.09 14.56
C LYS A 102 2.84 -7.29 13.30
N ASP A 103 2.04 -6.28 12.94
CA ASP A 103 1.21 -6.37 11.74
C ASP A 103 2.07 -6.40 10.49
N ARG A 104 3.14 -5.59 10.43
CA ARG A 104 4.05 -5.59 9.29
C ARG A 104 4.74 -6.95 9.13
N GLU A 105 5.23 -7.51 10.22
CA GLU A 105 5.90 -8.80 10.16
C GLU A 105 4.97 -9.88 9.65
N TYR A 106 3.77 -9.95 10.20
CA TYR A 106 2.77 -10.91 9.75
C TYR A 106 2.43 -10.68 8.27
N LEU A 107 2.18 -9.44 7.92
CA LEU A 107 1.76 -9.07 6.57
C LEU A 107 2.81 -9.46 5.53
N PHE A 108 4.07 -9.10 5.78
CA PHE A 108 5.13 -9.37 4.80
C PHE A 108 5.46 -10.85 4.67
N GLU A 109 5.19 -11.65 5.69
CA GLU A 109 5.36 -13.10 5.63
C GLU A 109 4.18 -13.80 4.95
N ASN A 110 2.98 -13.28 5.14
CA ASN A 110 1.74 -13.97 4.74
C ASN A 110 1.04 -13.36 3.55
N ALA A 111 1.50 -12.21 3.05
CA ALA A 111 0.88 -11.57 1.90
C ALA A 111 0.95 -12.51 0.69
N ASP A 112 -0.19 -12.72 0.07
CA ASP A 112 -0.27 -13.53 -1.14
C ASP A 112 -0.93 -12.73 -2.26
N TRP A 113 -0.50 -13.01 -3.48
CA TRP A 113 -0.94 -12.22 -4.64
C TRP A 113 -2.45 -12.36 -4.90
N ALA A 114 -3.06 -13.46 -4.49
CA ALA A 114 -4.49 -13.68 -4.67
C ALA A 114 -5.33 -12.91 -3.64
N GLY A 115 -4.70 -12.39 -2.57
CA GLY A 115 -5.39 -11.55 -1.60
C GLY A 115 -6.10 -12.30 -0.49
N GLY A 116 -5.86 -13.60 -0.32
CA GLY A 116 -6.51 -14.39 0.71
C GLY A 116 -6.24 -13.88 2.11
N TYR A 117 -5.05 -13.34 2.36
CA TYR A 117 -4.67 -12.81 3.67
C TYR A 117 -5.54 -11.61 4.12
N LEU A 118 -6.23 -10.96 3.20
CA LEU A 118 -7.09 -9.81 3.50
C LEU A 118 -8.49 -10.21 3.95
N TYR A 119 -8.85 -11.47 3.84
CA TYR A 119 -10.14 -11.97 4.29
C TYR A 119 -10.04 -12.37 5.75
N MET A 120 -10.97 -11.88 6.53
CA MET A 120 -11.02 -12.15 7.96
C MET A 120 -12.30 -12.83 8.35
#